data_664b74316f46f209715c2e15a5b2c751
#
_entry.id   664b74316f46f209715c2e15a5b2c751
#
_cell.length_a   1.000
_cell.length_b   1.000
_cell.length_c   1.000
_cell.angle_alpha   90.00
_cell.angle_beta   90.00
_cell.angle_gamma   90.00
#
_symmetry.space_group_name_H-M   'P 1'
#
loop_
_entity.id
_entity.type
_entity.pdbx_description
1 polymer ?
#
loop_
_entity_poly.entity_id
_entity_poly.type
_entity_poly.pdbx_seq_one_letter_code
_entity_poly.pdbx_strand_id
1 'polypeptide(L)'
;MFKVTVTRLFIGSLIALVAGATVLILAIALAIANNVFVMDGNDIAAIQGGTLSTALLGVAFLGALTAAGGVIAGFVAWIGAVLNTWQLESKAWFVALVLTGIFNFGFIAMVIYVIAGPDGKAAAAARISPAPVGA
;
A
#
# COMPACT_ATOMS: atom_id res chain seq x y z
N MET A 1 9.17 14.82 1.82
CA MET A 1 8.67 14.00 2.96
C MET A 1 9.85 13.31 3.62
N PHE A 2 9.87 13.18 4.95
CA PHE A 2 10.93 12.42 5.62
C PHE A 2 10.70 10.91 5.40
N LYS A 3 11.79 10.14 5.22
CA LYS A 3 11.74 8.66 5.04
C LYS A 3 10.86 7.98 6.09
N VAL A 4 10.93 8.42 7.35
CA VAL A 4 10.10 7.89 8.46
C VAL A 4 8.60 8.02 8.18
N THR A 5 8.16 9.15 7.63
CA THR A 5 6.73 9.37 7.29
C THR A 5 6.31 8.47 6.14
N VAL A 6 7.12 8.38 5.09
CA VAL A 6 6.88 7.48 3.94
C VAL A 6 6.81 6.03 4.39
N THR A 7 7.75 5.59 5.23
CA THR A 7 7.77 4.23 5.78
C THR A 7 6.53 3.92 6.62
N ARG A 8 6.13 4.82 7.52
CA ARG A 8 4.93 4.63 8.34
C ARG A 8 3.66 4.58 7.50
N LEU A 9 3.55 5.45 6.51
CA LEU A 9 2.42 5.47 5.59
C LEU A 9 2.35 4.17 4.78
N PHE A 10 3.49 3.69 4.28
CA PHE A 10 3.57 2.44 3.53
C PHE A 10 3.21 1.23 4.38
N ILE A 11 3.75 1.11 5.60
CA ILE A 11 3.40 0.00 6.51
C ILE A 11 1.91 0.06 6.88
N GLY A 12 1.38 1.24 7.19
CA GLY A 12 -0.04 1.41 7.48
C GLY A 12 -0.93 1.04 6.29
N SER A 13 -0.53 1.42 5.07
CA SER A 13 -1.25 1.06 3.84
C SER A 13 -1.26 -0.44 3.59
N LEU A 14 -0.14 -1.12 3.86
CA LEU A 14 -0.02 -2.56 3.74
C LEU A 14 -0.91 -3.30 4.74
N ILE A 15 -0.92 -2.86 5.99
CA ILE A 15 -1.79 -3.43 7.03
C ILE A 15 -3.26 -3.23 6.63
N ALA A 16 -3.65 -2.04 6.19
CA ALA A 16 -5.02 -1.77 5.76
C ALA A 16 -5.42 -2.61 4.54
N LEU A 17 -4.53 -2.77 3.56
CA LEU A 17 -4.75 -3.60 2.38
C LEU A 17 -4.97 -5.07 2.77
N VAL A 18 -4.06 -5.64 3.57
CA VAL A 18 -4.14 -7.05 3.99
C VAL A 18 -5.36 -7.28 4.87
N ALA A 19 -5.62 -6.43 5.85
CA ALA A 19 -6.78 -6.56 6.72
C ALA A 19 -8.09 -6.42 5.94
N GLY A 20 -8.20 -5.42 5.06
CA GLY A 20 -9.38 -5.21 4.22
C GLY A 20 -9.63 -6.36 3.25
N ALA A 21 -8.58 -6.86 2.60
CA ALA A 21 -8.68 -8.03 1.72
C ALA A 21 -9.10 -9.29 2.47
N THR A 22 -8.54 -9.53 3.67
CA THR A 22 -8.91 -10.67 4.51
C THR A 22 -10.37 -10.61 4.92
N VAL A 23 -10.85 -9.46 5.39
CA VAL A 23 -12.24 -9.25 5.76
C VAL A 23 -13.17 -9.47 4.56
N LEU A 24 -12.81 -8.92 3.39
CA LEU A 24 -13.57 -9.09 2.15
C LEU A 24 -13.68 -10.57 1.75
N ILE A 25 -12.57 -11.29 1.72
CA ILE A 25 -12.52 -12.71 1.34
C ILE A 25 -13.34 -13.55 2.32
N LEU A 26 -13.20 -13.32 3.63
CA LEU A 26 -13.97 -14.05 4.64
C LEU A 26 -15.46 -13.78 4.54
N ALA A 27 -15.86 -12.51 4.33
CA ALA A 27 -17.27 -12.14 4.18
C ALA A 27 -17.89 -12.80 2.93
N ILE A 28 -17.17 -12.81 1.80
CA ILE A 28 -17.62 -13.47 0.57
C ILE A 28 -17.70 -14.99 0.77
N ALA A 29 -16.69 -15.62 1.39
CA ALA A 29 -16.70 -17.05 1.67
C ALA A 29 -17.90 -17.45 2.56
N LEU A 30 -18.17 -16.67 3.61
CA LEU A 30 -19.35 -16.88 4.46
C LEU A 30 -20.67 -16.64 3.71
N ALA A 31 -20.73 -15.67 2.82
CA ALA A 31 -21.90 -15.41 1.99
C ALA A 31 -22.19 -16.60 1.05
N ILE A 32 -21.15 -17.17 0.44
CA ILE A 32 -21.29 -18.38 -0.39
C ILE A 32 -21.74 -19.58 0.46
N ALA A 33 -21.11 -19.80 1.62
CA ALA A 33 -21.44 -20.91 2.51
C ALA A 33 -22.86 -20.85 3.05
N ASN A 34 -23.43 -19.66 3.19
CA ASN A 34 -24.82 -19.45 3.64
C ASN A 34 -25.84 -19.27 2.49
N ASN A 35 -25.45 -19.57 1.24
CA ASN A 35 -26.29 -19.44 0.05
C ASN A 35 -26.93 -18.05 -0.13
N VAL A 36 -26.18 -17.01 0.24
CA VAL A 36 -26.63 -15.61 0.05
C VAL A 36 -26.78 -15.26 -1.43
N PHE A 37 -26.00 -15.89 -2.30
CA PHE A 37 -26.07 -15.72 -3.74
C PHE A 37 -26.95 -16.81 -4.36
N VAL A 38 -27.99 -16.40 -5.09
CA VAL A 38 -28.79 -17.30 -5.92
C VAL A 38 -28.09 -17.44 -7.26
N MET A 39 -27.59 -18.63 -7.53
CA MET A 39 -26.85 -18.93 -8.76
C MET A 39 -27.80 -19.46 -9.84
N ASP A 40 -27.66 -18.96 -11.07
CA ASP A 40 -28.24 -19.52 -12.28
C ASP A 40 -27.10 -19.94 -13.20
N GLY A 41 -26.78 -21.23 -13.16
CA GLY A 41 -25.57 -21.73 -13.80
C GLY A 41 -24.29 -21.19 -13.16
N ASN A 42 -23.48 -20.46 -13.91
CA ASN A 42 -22.25 -19.81 -13.44
C ASN A 42 -22.44 -18.32 -13.05
N ASP A 43 -23.66 -17.79 -13.21
CA ASP A 43 -23.95 -16.40 -12.97
C ASP A 43 -24.73 -16.19 -11.67
N ILE A 44 -24.51 -15.04 -11.01
CA ILE A 44 -25.28 -14.62 -9.84
C ILE A 44 -26.57 -14.00 -10.35
N ALA A 45 -27.70 -14.74 -10.22
CA ALA A 45 -29.01 -14.28 -10.68
C ALA A 45 -29.69 -13.32 -9.69
N ALA A 46 -29.47 -13.53 -8.39
CA ALA A 46 -30.07 -12.72 -7.33
C ALA A 46 -29.29 -12.82 -6.02
N ILE A 47 -29.56 -11.90 -5.09
CA ILE A 47 -29.07 -11.95 -3.72
C ILE A 47 -30.26 -12.29 -2.81
N GLN A 48 -30.10 -13.29 -1.94
CA GLN A 48 -31.10 -13.68 -0.97
C GLN A 48 -31.34 -12.51 0.01
N GLY A 49 -32.58 -12.06 0.16
CA GLY A 49 -32.96 -11.05 1.13
C GLY A 49 -32.88 -11.60 2.55
N GLY A 50 -32.42 -10.80 3.50
CA GLY A 50 -32.37 -11.15 4.92
C GLY A 50 -31.30 -10.40 5.68
N THR A 51 -31.44 -10.40 7.02
CA THR A 51 -30.49 -9.69 7.91
C THR A 51 -29.06 -10.21 7.75
N LEU A 52 -28.87 -11.53 7.64
CA LEU A 52 -27.55 -12.14 7.47
C LEU A 52 -26.90 -11.71 6.15
N SER A 53 -27.66 -11.76 5.05
CA SER A 53 -27.17 -11.35 3.72
C SER A 53 -26.75 -9.89 3.71
N THR A 54 -27.59 -9.02 4.27
CA THR A 54 -27.29 -7.58 4.39
C THR A 54 -26.05 -7.34 5.24
N ALA A 55 -25.90 -8.06 6.37
CA ALA A 55 -24.74 -7.93 7.24
C ALA A 55 -23.45 -8.38 6.54
N LEU A 56 -23.46 -9.55 5.88
CA LEU A 56 -22.27 -10.08 5.18
C LEU A 56 -21.86 -9.18 4.01
N LEU A 57 -22.81 -8.67 3.23
CA LEU A 57 -22.53 -7.74 2.15
C LEU A 57 -22.01 -6.39 2.68
N GLY A 58 -22.54 -5.90 3.80
CA GLY A 58 -22.04 -4.71 4.48
C GLY A 58 -20.61 -4.87 4.95
N VAL A 59 -20.28 -6.01 5.57
CA VAL A 59 -18.89 -6.33 5.99
C VAL A 59 -17.96 -6.48 4.78
N ALA A 60 -18.41 -7.13 3.71
CA ALA A 60 -17.66 -7.24 2.47
C ALA A 60 -17.37 -5.85 1.87
N PHE A 61 -18.34 -4.98 1.84
CA PHE A 61 -18.20 -3.60 1.36
C PHE A 61 -17.19 -2.80 2.20
N LEU A 62 -17.26 -2.90 3.53
CA LEU A 62 -16.28 -2.26 4.42
C LEU A 62 -14.87 -2.81 4.22
N GLY A 63 -14.74 -4.13 4.04
CA GLY A 63 -13.47 -4.77 3.70
C GLY A 63 -12.90 -4.24 2.38
N ALA A 64 -13.73 -4.12 1.35
CA ALA A 64 -13.35 -3.56 0.06
C ALA A 64 -12.91 -2.10 0.16
N LEU A 65 -13.64 -1.27 0.90
CA LEU A 65 -13.27 0.14 1.13
C LEU A 65 -11.93 0.25 1.88
N THR A 66 -11.72 -0.58 2.89
CA THR A 66 -10.47 -0.60 3.67
C THR A 66 -9.30 -1.02 2.78
N ALA A 67 -9.47 -2.05 1.96
CA ALA A 67 -8.45 -2.49 1.00
C ALA A 67 -8.14 -1.40 -0.03
N ALA A 68 -9.16 -0.77 -0.60
CA ALA A 68 -9.01 0.33 -1.55
C ALA A 68 -8.26 1.53 -0.92
N GLY A 69 -8.61 1.89 0.32
CA GLY A 69 -7.90 2.91 1.09
C GLY A 69 -6.42 2.55 1.28
N GLY A 70 -6.12 1.28 1.56
CA GLY A 70 -4.75 0.75 1.63
C GLY A 70 -3.98 0.92 0.31
N VAL A 71 -4.60 0.60 -0.83
CA VAL A 71 -4.00 0.79 -2.17
C VAL A 71 -3.69 2.26 -2.41
N ILE A 72 -4.64 3.16 -2.16
CA ILE A 72 -4.47 4.61 -2.37
C ILE A 72 -3.34 5.14 -1.47
N ALA A 73 -3.33 4.78 -0.19
CA ALA A 73 -2.29 5.19 0.75
C ALA A 73 -0.91 4.65 0.35
N GLY A 74 -0.84 3.42 -0.17
CA GLY A 74 0.37 2.83 -0.72
C GLY A 74 0.90 3.61 -1.93
N PHE A 75 0.01 4.02 -2.82
CA PHE A 75 0.35 4.85 -3.98
C PHE A 75 0.89 6.23 -3.56
N VAL A 76 0.25 6.87 -2.57
CA VAL A 76 0.73 8.14 -2.01
C VAL A 76 2.11 7.98 -1.36
N ALA A 77 2.33 6.86 -0.64
CA ALA A 77 3.63 6.54 -0.06
C ALA A 77 4.71 6.37 -1.14
N TRP A 78 4.38 5.69 -2.25
CA TRP A 78 5.28 5.53 -3.39
C TRP A 78 5.65 6.87 -4.03
N ILE A 79 4.67 7.75 -4.29
CA ILE A 79 4.93 9.11 -4.78
C ILE A 79 5.83 9.86 -3.81
N GLY A 80 5.57 9.76 -2.49
CA GLY A 80 6.39 10.35 -1.45
C GLY A 80 7.84 9.86 -1.48
N ALA A 81 8.07 8.57 -1.73
CA ALA A 81 9.39 7.98 -1.88
C ALA A 81 10.11 8.51 -3.13
N VAL A 82 9.41 8.57 -4.26
CA VAL A 82 9.93 9.15 -5.51
C VAL A 82 10.34 10.60 -5.33
N LEU A 83 9.49 11.43 -4.71
CA LEU A 83 9.79 12.84 -4.45
C LEU A 83 10.95 13.01 -3.45
N ASN A 84 11.04 12.13 -2.46
CA ASN A 84 12.14 12.15 -1.50
C ASN A 84 13.48 11.82 -2.17
N THR A 85 13.50 10.84 -3.06
CA THR A 85 14.72 10.46 -3.80
C THR A 85 15.11 11.48 -4.88
N TRP A 86 14.15 12.22 -5.43
CA TRP A 86 14.43 13.31 -6.36
C TRP A 86 15.30 14.41 -5.73
N GLN A 87 15.07 14.71 -4.45
CA GLN A 87 15.81 15.75 -3.71
C GLN A 87 17.18 15.28 -3.21
N LEU A 88 17.47 13.97 -3.27
CA LEU A 88 18.73 13.38 -2.88
C LEU A 88 19.64 13.21 -4.10
N GLU A 89 20.95 13.31 -3.90
CA GLU A 89 21.95 13.16 -4.97
C GLU A 89 21.98 11.77 -5.61
N SER A 90 21.35 10.77 -4.98
CA SER A 90 21.31 9.39 -5.49
C SER A 90 20.21 9.21 -6.56
N LYS A 91 20.47 9.71 -7.77
CA LYS A 91 19.57 9.55 -8.91
C LYS A 91 19.23 8.09 -9.24
N ALA A 92 20.10 7.16 -8.86
CA ALA A 92 19.89 5.73 -9.07
C ALA A 92 18.62 5.21 -8.36
N TRP A 93 18.36 5.64 -7.11
CA TRP A 93 17.16 5.27 -6.37
C TRP A 93 15.88 5.86 -6.98
N PHE A 94 15.96 7.09 -7.49
CA PHE A 94 14.84 7.70 -8.20
C PHE A 94 14.47 6.90 -9.45
N VAL A 95 15.46 6.60 -10.30
CA VAL A 95 15.25 5.81 -11.53
C VAL A 95 14.72 4.42 -11.20
N ALA A 96 15.26 3.74 -10.19
CA ALA A 96 14.80 2.42 -9.76
C ALA A 96 13.33 2.45 -9.30
N LEU A 97 12.93 3.41 -8.47
CA LEU A 97 11.54 3.54 -7.99
C LEU A 97 10.56 3.87 -9.12
N VAL A 98 10.95 4.73 -10.06
CA VAL A 98 10.11 5.10 -11.20
C VAL A 98 9.95 3.92 -12.15
N LEU A 99 11.04 3.27 -12.55
CA LEU A 99 11.00 2.13 -13.48
C LEU A 99 10.19 0.97 -12.89
N THR A 100 10.46 0.59 -11.64
CA THR A 100 9.73 -0.49 -10.99
C THR A 100 8.26 -0.13 -10.76
N GLY A 101 7.93 1.13 -10.52
CA GLY A 101 6.55 1.60 -10.43
C GLY A 101 5.79 1.45 -11.74
N ILE A 102 6.40 1.83 -12.87
CA ILE A 102 5.81 1.70 -14.21
C ILE A 102 5.56 0.24 -14.58
N PHE A 103 6.50 -0.66 -14.23
CA PHE A 103 6.36 -2.10 -14.50
C PHE A 103 5.50 -2.86 -13.48
N ASN A 104 4.73 -2.17 -12.66
CA ASN A 104 3.87 -2.75 -11.60
C ASN A 104 4.63 -3.49 -10.48
N PHE A 105 5.95 -3.31 -10.40
CA PHE A 105 6.81 -3.82 -9.32
C PHE A 105 7.07 -2.77 -8.22
N GLY A 106 6.29 -1.69 -8.20
CA GLY A 106 6.43 -0.60 -7.24
C GLY A 106 6.37 -1.06 -5.77
N PHE A 107 5.62 -2.14 -5.50
CA PHE A 107 5.56 -2.76 -4.19
C PHE A 107 6.94 -3.31 -3.74
N ILE A 108 7.61 -4.06 -4.61
CA ILE A 108 8.94 -4.64 -4.33
C ILE A 108 9.97 -3.52 -4.13
N ALA A 109 9.94 -2.50 -4.99
CA ALA A 109 10.81 -1.34 -4.85
C ALA A 109 10.58 -0.60 -3.54
N MET A 110 9.33 -0.48 -3.08
CA MET A 110 9.01 0.15 -1.79
C MET A 110 9.54 -0.65 -0.60
N VAL A 111 9.44 -1.98 -0.64
CA VAL A 111 10.02 -2.85 0.40
C VAL A 111 11.54 -2.65 0.46
N ILE A 112 12.21 -2.67 -0.68
CA ILE A 112 13.66 -2.44 -0.76
C ILE A 112 14.01 -1.02 -0.30
N TYR A 113 13.23 -0.01 -0.69
CA TYR A 113 13.43 1.37 -0.27
C TYR A 113 13.29 1.54 1.25
N VAL A 114 12.31 0.90 1.87
CA VAL A 114 12.11 0.94 3.33
C VAL A 114 13.31 0.35 4.06
N ILE A 115 13.86 -0.77 3.55
CA ILE A 115 14.98 -1.49 4.17
C ILE A 115 16.32 -0.78 3.90
N ALA A 116 16.60 -0.43 2.66
CA ALA A 116 17.94 -0.01 2.21
C ALA A 116 17.99 1.40 1.60
N GLY A 117 16.86 2.09 1.48
CA GLY A 117 16.80 3.42 0.86
C GLY A 117 17.54 4.50 1.66
N PRO A 118 18.01 5.57 1.00
CA PRO A 118 18.80 6.63 1.61
C PRO A 118 18.00 7.44 2.64
N ASP A 119 18.62 7.72 3.78
CA ASP A 119 18.08 8.62 4.80
C ASP A 119 18.51 10.06 4.54
N GLY A 120 17.56 10.95 4.30
CA GLY A 120 17.83 12.37 4.11
C GLY A 120 18.54 13.03 5.31
N LYS A 121 18.46 12.43 6.51
CA LYS A 121 19.20 12.87 7.69
C LYS A 121 20.71 12.65 7.58
N ALA A 122 21.14 11.53 7.00
CA ALA A 122 22.57 11.25 6.80
C ALA A 122 23.20 12.22 5.78
N ALA A 123 22.47 12.53 4.71
CA ALA A 123 22.90 13.51 3.72
C ALA A 123 22.97 14.94 4.28
N ALA A 124 22.01 15.33 5.15
CA ALA A 124 22.00 16.61 5.83
C ALA A 124 23.15 16.71 6.86
N ALA A 125 23.41 15.65 7.64
CA ALA A 125 24.51 15.61 8.59
C ALA A 125 25.88 15.70 7.88
N ALA A 126 26.05 15.07 6.73
CA ALA A 126 27.29 15.15 5.93
C ALA A 126 27.55 16.58 5.39
N ARG A 127 26.48 17.36 5.14
CA ARG A 127 26.62 18.76 4.70
C ARG A 127 26.96 19.74 5.82
N ILE A 128 26.61 19.40 7.07
CA ILE A 128 26.86 20.22 8.27
C ILE A 128 28.22 19.90 8.88
N SER A 129 28.81 18.74 8.57
CA SER A 129 30.15 18.40 9.00
C SER A 129 31.14 19.34 8.32
N PRO A 130 31.87 20.20 9.08
CA PRO A 130 32.87 21.08 8.45
C PRO A 130 33.91 20.21 7.77
N ALA A 131 34.27 20.61 6.54
CA ALA A 131 35.41 20.01 5.86
C ALA A 131 36.59 20.01 6.81
N PRO A 132 37.40 18.94 6.90
CA PRO A 132 38.57 18.93 7.74
C PRO A 132 39.45 20.13 7.37
N VAL A 133 39.59 21.06 8.33
CA VAL A 133 40.44 22.23 8.15
C VAL A 133 41.87 21.72 8.18
N GLY A 134 42.52 21.79 7.08
CA GLY A 134 43.96 21.67 7.01
C GLY A 134 44.43 20.36 6.44
N ALA A 135 45.09 20.49 5.47
CA ALA A 135 46.40 19.88 5.28
C ALA A 135 47.22 20.88 4.54
#